data_97f6b2a216d78173b1d792f18cc6cc1b
#
_entry.id   97f6b2a216d78173b1d792f18cc6cc1b
#
_cell.length_a   1.000
_cell.length_b   1.000
_cell.length_c   1.000
_cell.angle_alpha   90.00
_cell.angle_beta   90.00
_cell.angle_gamma   90.00
#
_symmetry.space_group_name_H-M   'P 1'
#
loop_
_entity.id
_entity.type
_entity.pdbx_description
1 polymer ?
#
loop_
_entity_poly.entity_id
_entity_poly.type
_entity_poly.pdbx_seq_one_letter_code
_entity_poly.pdbx_strand_id
1 'polypeptide(L)'
;MEQNYLILVDFETYDVPNKQDAEQSDEVFSYFLVAICPVKQSKDELSYITSSKDFHNKSNGQVSGSPLYGFMFPAFNERMTDINSALFFANMTENGSADRLAKALFDCELPAGEETTREKFTGVMRTALGDECGMEVVRQLQSELALMTEASETDAERGQEPLKLDKQDLTRILEQKCGMELHQSELFATAFDEAFGKDAEMEPKNMMELVKYKVSTPNVSISLKREAAHDVQMRTIDGIPYILVRADDGVELNGIPLDRVPGGTELQ
;
A
#
# COMPACT_ATOMS: atom_id res chain seq x y z
N MET A 1 -20.47 10.76 17.98
CA MET A 1 -19.61 11.56 18.88
C MET A 1 -18.93 12.60 18.05
N GLU A 2 -18.96 13.86 18.47
CA GLU A 2 -18.16 14.90 17.81
C GLU A 2 -16.69 14.63 18.11
N GLN A 3 -15.89 14.51 17.07
CA GLN A 3 -14.44 14.30 17.19
C GLN A 3 -13.77 15.68 17.06
N ASN A 4 -12.97 16.03 18.05
CA ASN A 4 -12.18 17.26 18.02
C ASN A 4 -10.86 17.00 17.28
N TYR A 5 -10.40 18.02 16.57
CA TYR A 5 -9.16 17.98 15.82
C TYR A 5 -8.24 19.14 16.22
N LEU A 6 -6.95 18.90 16.23
CA LEU A 6 -5.91 19.91 16.27
C LEU A 6 -5.34 20.07 14.86
N ILE A 7 -5.36 21.27 14.34
CA ILE A 7 -4.74 21.60 13.05
C ILE A 7 -3.43 22.32 13.38
N LEU A 8 -2.32 21.69 12.98
CA LEU A 8 -0.99 22.27 13.06
C LEU A 8 -0.63 22.81 11.69
N VAL A 9 -0.13 24.03 11.64
CA VAL A 9 0.36 24.68 10.43
C VAL A 9 1.74 25.19 10.71
N ASP A 10 2.68 24.74 9.92
CA ASP A 10 4.07 25.15 10.00
C ASP A 10 4.51 25.77 8.66
N PHE A 11 5.38 26.77 8.73
CA PHE A 11 5.97 27.39 7.55
C PHE A 11 7.47 27.20 7.61
N GLU A 12 7.97 26.47 6.64
CA GLU A 12 9.37 26.07 6.58
C GLU A 12 10.02 26.52 5.28
N THR A 13 11.33 26.57 5.33
CA THR A 13 12.19 26.82 4.16
C THR A 13 13.17 25.69 3.97
N TYR A 14 13.42 25.32 2.75
CA TYR A 14 14.42 24.32 2.37
C TYR A 14 15.43 24.92 1.40
N ASP A 15 16.69 24.90 1.81
CA ASP A 15 17.80 25.32 0.96
C ASP A 15 18.22 24.16 0.07
N VAL A 16 18.13 24.33 -1.25
CA VAL A 16 18.58 23.32 -2.21
C VAL A 16 20.09 23.44 -2.37
N PRO A 17 20.88 22.45 -1.91
CA PRO A 17 22.32 22.51 -2.04
C PRO A 17 22.76 22.45 -3.51
N ASN A 18 23.76 23.25 -3.85
CA ASN A 18 24.34 23.22 -5.20
C ASN A 18 24.96 21.84 -5.49
N LYS A 19 24.82 21.34 -6.72
CA LYS A 19 25.37 20.03 -7.11
C LYS A 19 26.90 19.96 -7.11
N GLN A 20 27.58 21.11 -7.22
CA GLN A 20 29.03 21.18 -7.28
C GLN A 20 29.67 21.62 -5.96
N ASP A 21 28.94 22.38 -5.12
CA ASP A 21 29.38 22.87 -3.85
C ASP A 21 28.19 22.83 -2.84
N ALA A 22 28.21 21.84 -1.96
CA ALA A 22 27.13 21.64 -0.99
C ALA A 22 27.02 22.73 0.08
N GLU A 23 28.02 23.61 0.20
CA GLU A 23 27.98 24.77 1.11
C GLU A 23 27.25 25.98 0.49
N GLN A 24 26.97 25.94 -0.82
CA GLN A 24 26.21 26.96 -1.52
C GLN A 24 24.81 26.46 -1.83
N SER A 25 23.84 27.36 -1.69
CA SER A 25 22.43 27.08 -2.03
C SER A 25 22.14 27.60 -3.42
N ASP A 26 21.52 26.77 -4.28
CA ASP A 26 21.06 27.18 -5.60
C ASP A 26 19.75 27.99 -5.50
N GLU A 27 18.84 27.52 -4.64
CA GLU A 27 17.51 28.12 -4.43
C GLU A 27 17.02 27.85 -3.01
N VAL A 28 16.13 28.72 -2.52
CA VAL A 28 15.43 28.55 -1.25
C VAL A 28 13.94 28.33 -1.54
N PHE A 29 13.42 27.18 -1.15
CA PHE A 29 12.02 26.86 -1.28
C PHE A 29 11.30 27.13 0.04
N SER A 30 10.16 27.80 -0.04
CA SER A 30 9.28 28.05 1.09
C SER A 30 8.01 27.24 0.93
N TYR A 31 7.56 26.56 1.99
CA TYR A 31 6.38 25.71 1.95
C TYR A 31 5.63 25.72 3.28
N PHE A 32 4.36 25.40 3.22
CA PHE A 32 3.51 25.13 4.37
C PHE A 32 3.38 23.62 4.57
N LEU A 33 3.57 23.19 5.81
CA LEU A 33 3.25 21.84 6.24
C LEU A 33 2.04 21.90 7.17
N VAL A 34 1.01 21.14 6.84
CA VAL A 34 -0.22 21.09 7.61
C VAL A 34 -0.48 19.67 8.08
N ALA A 35 -0.79 19.50 9.36
CA ALA A 35 -1.19 18.22 9.94
C ALA A 35 -2.50 18.35 10.72
N ILE A 36 -3.45 17.47 10.44
CA ILE A 36 -4.75 17.39 11.10
C ILE A 36 -4.74 16.15 12.00
N CYS A 37 -4.64 16.38 13.29
CA CYS A 37 -4.50 15.34 14.31
C CYS A 37 -5.79 15.18 15.11
N PRO A 38 -6.31 13.96 15.32
CA PRO A 38 -7.45 13.73 16.18
C PRO A 38 -7.07 13.97 17.65
N VAL A 39 -7.98 14.64 18.37
CA VAL A 39 -7.85 14.87 19.80
C VAL A 39 -8.73 13.86 20.53
N LYS A 40 -8.11 12.97 21.28
CA LYS A 40 -8.81 12.04 22.17
C LYS A 40 -8.96 12.70 23.53
N GLN A 41 -10.17 12.74 24.05
CA GLN A 41 -10.36 13.13 25.46
C GLN A 41 -9.98 11.95 26.35
N SER A 42 -9.09 12.19 27.32
CA SER A 42 -8.86 11.23 28.39
C SER A 42 -10.11 11.12 29.27
N LYS A 43 -10.24 10.00 29.97
CA LYS A 43 -11.25 9.91 31.02
C LYS A 43 -10.99 11.00 32.04
N ASP A 44 -12.09 11.55 32.59
CA ASP A 44 -11.99 12.52 33.67
C ASP A 44 -11.18 11.94 34.84
N GLU A 45 -10.10 12.59 35.17
CA GLU A 45 -9.25 12.22 36.30
C GLU A 45 -9.34 13.28 37.37
N LEU A 46 -9.40 12.82 38.62
CA LEU A 46 -9.41 13.70 39.80
C LEU A 46 -7.97 14.22 40.01
N SER A 47 -7.74 15.48 39.71
CA SER A 47 -6.44 16.14 39.86
C SER A 47 -6.46 17.13 41.02
N TYR A 48 -5.45 17.08 41.90
CA TYR A 48 -5.26 18.08 42.95
C TYR A 48 -4.63 19.35 42.34
N ILE A 49 -5.34 20.47 42.48
CA ILE A 49 -4.85 21.76 42.01
C ILE A 49 -4.28 22.54 43.20
N THR A 50 -2.96 22.70 43.21
CA THR A 50 -2.20 23.34 44.28
C THR A 50 -2.61 24.79 44.55
N SER A 51 -3.03 25.52 43.50
CA SER A 51 -3.46 26.93 43.60
C SER A 51 -4.78 27.10 44.34
N SER A 52 -5.73 26.19 44.15
CA SER A 52 -7.03 26.18 44.87
C SER A 52 -7.03 25.30 46.12
N LYS A 53 -5.98 24.48 46.32
CA LYS A 53 -5.87 23.47 47.37
C LYS A 53 -7.06 22.51 47.42
N ASP A 54 -7.56 22.14 46.24
CA ASP A 54 -8.78 21.31 46.11
C ASP A 54 -8.62 20.33 44.94
N PHE A 55 -9.50 19.32 44.90
CA PHE A 55 -9.58 18.33 43.83
C PHE A 55 -10.61 18.74 42.79
N HIS A 56 -10.21 18.77 41.54
CA HIS A 56 -11.10 19.05 40.42
C HIS A 56 -11.03 17.93 39.39
N ASN A 57 -12.14 17.65 38.75
CA ASN A 57 -12.17 16.79 37.57
C ASN A 57 -11.45 17.50 36.42
N LYS A 58 -10.38 16.89 35.92
CA LYS A 58 -9.62 17.38 34.80
C LYS A 58 -9.71 16.39 33.66
N SER A 59 -10.33 16.83 32.58
CA SER A 59 -10.28 16.13 31.30
C SER A 59 -9.13 16.70 30.49
N ASN A 60 -8.15 15.86 30.15
CA ASN A 60 -7.01 16.24 29.31
C ASN A 60 -7.27 15.76 27.89
N GLY A 61 -7.30 16.68 26.94
CA GLY A 61 -7.23 16.32 25.51
C GLY A 61 -5.83 15.82 25.18
N GLN A 62 -5.73 14.59 24.68
CA GLN A 62 -4.50 14.04 24.13
C GLN A 62 -4.53 14.10 22.63
N VAL A 63 -3.52 14.73 22.01
CA VAL A 63 -3.36 14.74 20.57
C VAL A 63 -2.77 13.39 20.15
N SER A 64 -3.37 12.75 19.16
CA SER A 64 -2.76 11.56 18.55
C SER A 64 -1.47 11.94 17.87
N GLY A 65 -0.41 11.18 18.11
CA GLY A 65 0.90 11.40 17.48
C GLY A 65 0.92 11.14 15.97
N SER A 66 -0.12 10.48 15.44
CA SER A 66 -0.27 10.25 14.00
C SER A 66 -1.39 11.14 13.46
N PRO A 67 -1.11 12.02 12.47
CA PRO A 67 -2.14 12.80 11.81
C PRO A 67 -3.10 11.90 11.02
N LEU A 68 -4.37 12.30 10.92
CA LEU A 68 -5.31 11.67 10.00
C LEU A 68 -5.14 12.18 8.57
N TYR A 69 -4.89 13.46 8.44
CA TYR A 69 -4.66 14.14 7.17
C TYR A 69 -3.50 15.10 7.31
N GLY A 70 -2.86 15.37 6.21
CA GLY A 70 -1.84 16.39 6.12
C GLY A 70 -1.58 16.77 4.68
N PHE A 71 -0.96 17.92 4.49
CA PHE A 71 -0.50 18.30 3.16
C PHE A 71 0.70 19.24 3.27
N MET A 72 1.51 19.23 2.23
CA MET A 72 2.58 20.19 2.00
C MET A 72 2.26 20.96 0.72
N PHE A 73 2.34 22.29 0.76
CA PHE A 73 2.10 23.17 -0.38
C PHE A 73 3.12 24.31 -0.40
N PRO A 74 3.72 24.62 -1.54
CA PRO A 74 3.71 23.85 -2.79
C PRO A 74 4.39 22.49 -2.66
N ALA A 75 4.10 21.58 -3.59
CA ALA A 75 4.88 20.33 -3.70
C ALA A 75 6.25 20.62 -4.31
N PHE A 76 7.21 19.73 -4.03
CA PHE A 76 8.49 19.74 -4.72
C PHE A 76 8.49 18.66 -5.78
N ASN A 77 8.80 19.05 -7.01
CA ASN A 77 9.00 18.14 -8.11
C ASN A 77 10.47 18.21 -8.52
N GLU A 78 11.19 17.12 -8.34
CA GLU A 78 12.65 17.03 -8.50
C GLU A 78 13.41 18.08 -7.67
N ARG A 79 13.77 19.21 -8.28
CA ARG A 79 14.51 20.31 -7.64
C ARG A 79 13.80 21.66 -7.76
N MET A 80 12.52 21.64 -8.09
CA MET A 80 11.72 22.83 -8.34
C MET A 80 10.44 22.82 -7.51
N THR A 81 10.00 24.01 -7.15
CA THR A 81 8.69 24.21 -6.50
C THR A 81 7.59 24.09 -7.54
N ASP A 82 6.64 23.19 -7.34
CA ASP A 82 5.45 23.09 -8.16
C ASP A 82 4.24 23.73 -7.47
N ILE A 83 3.95 24.97 -7.85
CA ILE A 83 2.83 25.75 -7.30
C ILE A 83 1.44 25.23 -7.75
N ASN A 84 1.39 24.29 -8.68
CA ASN A 84 0.14 23.70 -9.15
C ASN A 84 -0.16 22.37 -8.45
N SER A 85 0.74 21.89 -7.60
CA SER A 85 0.63 20.61 -6.92
C SER A 85 0.79 20.76 -5.41
N ALA A 86 0.12 19.88 -4.68
CA ALA A 86 0.30 19.70 -3.24
C ALA A 86 0.59 18.22 -2.96
N LEU A 87 1.51 17.96 -2.03
CA LEU A 87 1.68 16.61 -1.51
C LEU A 87 0.61 16.39 -0.43
N PHE A 88 -0.29 15.44 -0.62
CA PHE A 88 -1.39 15.14 0.29
C PHE A 88 -1.19 13.79 0.97
N PHE A 89 -1.41 13.75 2.28
CA PHE A 89 -1.38 12.55 3.11
C PHE A 89 -2.77 12.30 3.71
N ALA A 90 -3.25 11.08 3.64
CA ALA A 90 -4.45 10.63 4.33
C ALA A 90 -4.23 9.25 4.95
N ASN A 91 -4.60 9.11 6.23
CA ASN A 91 -4.67 7.80 6.86
C ASN A 91 -6.03 7.17 6.50
N MET A 92 -6.01 6.09 5.72
CA MET A 92 -7.13 5.48 5.00
C MET A 92 -8.18 4.79 5.91
N THR A 93 -8.34 5.21 7.14
CA THR A 93 -9.27 4.56 8.09
C THR A 93 -10.75 4.90 7.92
N GLU A 94 -11.10 5.90 7.09
CA GLU A 94 -12.49 6.29 6.86
C GLU A 94 -12.79 6.50 5.38
N ASN A 95 -13.69 5.68 4.82
CA ASN A 95 -14.12 5.76 3.42
C ASN A 95 -14.65 7.15 3.03
N GLY A 96 -14.02 7.79 2.05
CA GLY A 96 -14.49 9.00 1.38
C GLY A 96 -14.31 10.33 2.15
N SER A 97 -13.70 10.33 3.34
CA SER A 97 -13.43 11.58 4.07
C SER A 97 -12.23 12.33 3.50
N ALA A 98 -11.22 11.60 3.01
CA ALA A 98 -10.05 12.18 2.33
C ALA A 98 -10.46 12.89 1.03
N ASP A 99 -11.33 12.27 0.22
CA ASP A 99 -11.83 12.86 -1.03
C ASP A 99 -12.59 14.16 -0.78
N ARG A 100 -13.45 14.17 0.26
CA ARG A 100 -14.18 15.39 0.64
C ARG A 100 -13.25 16.49 1.10
N LEU A 101 -12.18 16.15 1.83
CA LEU A 101 -11.20 17.13 2.28
C LEU A 101 -10.38 17.67 1.11
N ALA A 102 -9.91 16.81 0.21
CA ALA A 102 -9.17 17.23 -0.99
C ALA A 102 -10.03 18.10 -1.90
N LYS A 103 -11.29 17.72 -2.10
CA LYS A 103 -12.25 18.54 -2.86
C LYS A 103 -12.50 19.90 -2.21
N ALA A 104 -12.59 19.96 -0.88
CA ALA A 104 -12.82 21.19 -0.15
C ALA A 104 -11.59 22.12 -0.13
N LEU A 105 -10.38 21.58 -0.05
CA LEU A 105 -9.13 22.35 0.05
C LEU A 105 -8.55 22.73 -1.32
N PHE A 106 -8.59 21.78 -2.27
CA PHE A 106 -7.86 21.93 -3.54
C PHE A 106 -8.76 21.89 -4.78
N ASP A 107 -10.08 21.69 -4.59
CA ASP A 107 -11.07 21.51 -5.67
C ASP A 107 -10.69 20.42 -6.68
N CYS A 108 -10.01 19.38 -6.22
CA CYS A 108 -9.57 18.23 -7.02
C CYS A 108 -10.14 16.92 -6.48
N GLU A 109 -10.14 15.90 -7.32
CA GLU A 109 -10.38 14.52 -6.94
C GLU A 109 -9.04 13.83 -6.63
N LEU A 110 -9.00 13.04 -5.55
CA LEU A 110 -7.80 12.28 -5.24
C LEU A 110 -7.62 11.15 -6.27
N PRO A 111 -6.38 10.84 -6.66
CA PRO A 111 -6.12 9.63 -7.41
C PRO A 111 -6.59 8.42 -6.60
N ALA A 112 -7.04 7.36 -7.28
CA ALA A 112 -7.45 6.14 -6.61
C ALA A 112 -6.30 5.61 -5.73
N GLY A 113 -6.60 5.38 -4.44
CA GLY A 113 -5.60 4.85 -3.51
C GLY A 113 -5.13 3.46 -3.92
N GLU A 114 -3.97 3.03 -3.40
CA GLU A 114 -3.38 1.72 -3.69
C GLU A 114 -4.37 0.56 -3.45
N GLU A 115 -5.12 0.59 -2.36
CA GLU A 115 -6.10 -0.45 -2.02
C GLU A 115 -7.22 -0.53 -3.07
N THR A 116 -7.78 0.61 -3.47
CA THR A 116 -8.80 0.68 -4.53
C THR A 116 -8.23 0.21 -5.87
N THR A 117 -7.00 0.56 -6.19
CA THR A 117 -6.31 0.12 -7.42
C THR A 117 -6.09 -1.39 -7.39
N ARG A 118 -5.65 -1.97 -6.26
CA ARG A 118 -5.49 -3.42 -6.08
C ARG A 118 -6.81 -4.17 -6.19
N GLU A 119 -7.89 -3.64 -5.61
CA GLU A 119 -9.23 -4.25 -5.73
C GLU A 119 -9.72 -4.24 -7.17
N LYS A 120 -9.60 -3.12 -7.88
CA LYS A 120 -9.93 -3.02 -9.30
C LYS A 120 -9.10 -3.97 -10.14
N PHE A 121 -7.77 -4.02 -9.93
CA PHE A 121 -6.89 -4.93 -10.65
C PHE A 121 -7.24 -6.39 -10.37
N THR A 122 -7.56 -6.75 -9.13
CA THR A 122 -8.07 -8.08 -8.77
C THR A 122 -9.36 -8.40 -9.52
N GLY A 123 -10.26 -7.44 -9.66
CA GLY A 123 -11.48 -7.58 -10.46
C GLY A 123 -11.19 -7.85 -11.93
N VAL A 124 -10.26 -7.09 -12.54
CA VAL A 124 -9.82 -7.28 -13.93
C VAL A 124 -9.23 -8.68 -14.14
N MET A 125 -8.34 -9.12 -13.25
CA MET A 125 -7.74 -10.46 -13.31
C MET A 125 -8.78 -11.57 -13.22
N ARG A 126 -9.76 -11.45 -12.33
CA ARG A 126 -10.86 -12.41 -12.20
C ARG A 126 -11.75 -12.43 -13.44
N THR A 127 -12.03 -11.29 -14.02
CA THR A 127 -12.85 -11.19 -15.25
C THR A 127 -12.13 -11.84 -16.43
N ALA A 128 -10.83 -11.65 -16.55
CA ALA A 128 -10.04 -12.16 -17.66
C ALA A 128 -9.77 -13.67 -17.58
N LEU A 129 -9.38 -14.15 -16.40
CA LEU A 129 -8.87 -15.51 -16.19
C LEU A 129 -9.91 -16.45 -15.58
N GLY A 130 -10.96 -15.93 -14.93
CA GLY A 130 -11.97 -16.75 -14.29
C GLY A 130 -11.37 -17.79 -13.33
N ASP A 131 -11.75 -19.07 -13.53
CA ASP A 131 -11.25 -20.20 -12.74
C ASP A 131 -9.77 -20.53 -12.98
N GLU A 132 -9.18 -20.04 -14.06
CA GLU A 132 -7.75 -20.20 -14.38
C GLU A 132 -6.84 -19.20 -13.64
N CYS A 133 -7.42 -18.24 -12.92
CA CYS A 133 -6.67 -17.34 -12.02
C CYS A 133 -6.15 -18.10 -10.80
N GLY A 134 -5.27 -19.06 -11.05
CA GLY A 134 -4.71 -19.93 -10.03
C GLY A 134 -3.50 -19.30 -9.31
N MET A 135 -3.07 -19.97 -8.22
CA MET A 135 -1.93 -19.52 -7.40
C MET A 135 -0.65 -19.34 -8.24
N GLU A 136 -0.43 -20.22 -9.23
CA GLU A 136 0.78 -20.17 -10.06
C GLU A 136 0.82 -18.92 -10.96
N VAL A 137 -0.32 -18.58 -11.58
CA VAL A 137 -0.46 -17.37 -12.41
C VAL A 137 -0.19 -16.12 -11.58
N VAL A 138 -0.78 -16.02 -10.40
CA VAL A 138 -0.59 -14.87 -9.49
C VAL A 138 0.86 -14.79 -9.03
N ARG A 139 1.50 -15.94 -8.73
CA ARG A 139 2.89 -16.01 -8.31
C ARG A 139 3.84 -15.56 -9.41
N GLN A 140 3.64 -16.03 -10.64
CA GLN A 140 4.45 -15.65 -11.78
C GLN A 140 4.32 -14.16 -12.08
N LEU A 141 3.09 -13.63 -12.11
CA LEU A 141 2.86 -12.20 -12.30
C LEU A 141 3.56 -11.36 -11.22
N GLN A 142 3.39 -11.72 -9.95
CA GLN A 142 4.04 -11.02 -8.85
C GLN A 142 5.57 -11.04 -8.97
N SER A 143 6.14 -12.19 -9.35
CA SER A 143 7.58 -12.34 -9.52
C SER A 143 8.12 -11.44 -10.63
N GLU A 144 7.46 -11.40 -11.78
CA GLU A 144 7.87 -10.56 -12.91
C GLU A 144 7.73 -9.06 -12.57
N LEU A 145 6.62 -8.66 -11.98
CA LEU A 145 6.41 -7.27 -11.57
C LEU A 145 7.44 -6.83 -10.51
N ALA A 146 7.78 -7.70 -9.57
CA ALA A 146 8.79 -7.42 -8.56
C ALA A 146 10.19 -7.26 -9.17
N LEU A 147 10.59 -8.14 -10.10
CA LEU A 147 11.86 -8.05 -10.80
C LEU A 147 11.97 -6.75 -11.62
N MET A 148 10.90 -6.37 -12.32
CA MET A 148 10.85 -5.12 -13.07
C MET A 148 10.95 -3.90 -12.17
N THR A 149 10.29 -3.93 -11.01
CA THR A 149 10.34 -2.85 -10.02
C THR A 149 11.74 -2.71 -9.44
N GLU A 150 12.38 -3.81 -9.03
CA GLU A 150 13.76 -3.81 -8.51
C GLU A 150 14.78 -3.28 -9.53
N ALA A 151 14.60 -3.64 -10.80
CA ALA A 151 15.43 -3.11 -11.89
C ALA A 151 15.23 -1.59 -12.06
N SER A 152 13.97 -1.13 -12.02
CA SER A 152 13.64 0.29 -12.16
C SER A 152 14.11 1.12 -10.95
N GLU A 153 14.05 0.59 -9.73
CA GLU A 153 14.56 1.28 -8.53
C GLU A 153 16.07 1.51 -8.62
N THR A 154 16.81 0.54 -9.16
CA THR A 154 18.25 0.69 -9.44
C THR A 154 18.52 1.78 -10.47
N ASP A 155 17.64 1.96 -11.45
CA ASP A 155 17.74 3.00 -12.46
C ASP A 155 17.22 4.36 -11.97
N ALA A 156 16.23 4.38 -11.05
CA ALA A 156 15.72 5.58 -10.39
C ALA A 156 16.81 6.25 -9.51
N GLU A 157 17.69 5.48 -8.87
CA GLU A 157 18.89 6.01 -8.21
C GLU A 157 19.83 6.79 -9.18
N ARG A 158 19.67 6.55 -10.50
CA ARG A 158 20.36 7.25 -11.59
C ARG A 158 19.55 8.40 -12.19
N GLY A 159 18.39 8.75 -11.60
CA GLY A 159 17.53 9.86 -12.01
C GLY A 159 16.53 9.53 -13.11
N GLN A 160 16.17 8.27 -13.31
CA GLN A 160 15.07 7.87 -14.20
C GLN A 160 13.72 7.89 -13.49
N GLU A 161 12.65 8.08 -14.25
CA GLU A 161 11.28 8.04 -13.70
C GLU A 161 10.90 6.64 -13.19
N PRO A 162 9.99 6.56 -12.19
CA PRO A 162 9.44 5.29 -11.71
C PRO A 162 8.80 4.47 -12.84
N LEU A 163 8.94 3.14 -12.76
CA LEU A 163 8.33 2.24 -13.70
C LEU A 163 6.81 2.37 -13.71
N LYS A 164 6.26 2.68 -14.85
CA LYS A 164 4.82 2.63 -15.12
C LYS A 164 4.55 1.63 -16.22
N LEU A 165 3.52 0.84 -16.06
CA LEU A 165 3.07 -0.18 -17.00
C LEU A 165 1.70 0.20 -17.53
N ASP A 166 1.56 0.13 -18.84
CA ASP A 166 0.28 0.28 -19.52
C ASP A 166 -0.42 -1.09 -19.71
N LYS A 167 -1.60 -1.05 -20.27
CA LYS A 167 -2.39 -2.25 -20.59
C LYS A 167 -1.62 -3.22 -21.51
N GLN A 168 -0.85 -2.72 -22.46
CA GLN A 168 -0.15 -3.55 -23.44
C GLN A 168 1.02 -4.29 -22.80
N ASP A 169 1.74 -3.62 -21.91
CA ASP A 169 2.83 -4.20 -21.14
C ASP A 169 2.32 -5.33 -20.23
N LEU A 170 1.21 -5.07 -19.53
CA LEU A 170 0.58 -6.07 -18.66
C LEU A 170 0.05 -7.26 -19.44
N THR A 171 -0.60 -7.03 -20.58
CA THR A 171 -1.06 -8.11 -21.47
C THR A 171 0.10 -8.97 -21.92
N ARG A 172 1.20 -8.34 -22.36
CA ARG A 172 2.42 -9.05 -22.78
C ARG A 172 3.02 -9.90 -21.68
N ILE A 173 3.08 -9.39 -20.46
CA ILE A 173 3.57 -10.14 -19.29
C ILE A 173 2.67 -11.35 -19.02
N LEU A 174 1.36 -11.17 -19.01
CA LEU A 174 0.38 -12.22 -18.76
C LEU A 174 0.43 -13.32 -19.83
N GLU A 175 0.55 -12.96 -21.12
CA GLU A 175 0.67 -13.91 -22.22
C GLU A 175 2.00 -14.69 -22.16
N GLN A 176 3.11 -13.97 -22.05
CA GLN A 176 4.44 -14.57 -22.19
C GLN A 176 4.90 -15.32 -20.94
N LYS A 177 4.51 -14.86 -19.75
CA LYS A 177 4.99 -15.38 -18.48
C LYS A 177 3.94 -16.19 -17.73
N CYS A 178 2.68 -15.81 -17.82
CA CYS A 178 1.61 -16.46 -17.06
C CYS A 178 0.76 -17.41 -17.92
N GLY A 179 1.01 -17.49 -19.23
CA GLY A 179 0.33 -18.43 -20.13
C GLY A 179 -1.09 -18.03 -20.48
N MET A 180 -1.44 -16.74 -20.39
CA MET A 180 -2.76 -16.24 -20.74
C MET A 180 -3.04 -16.44 -22.23
N GLU A 181 -4.21 -16.98 -22.56
CA GLU A 181 -4.63 -17.25 -23.93
C GLU A 181 -5.19 -15.98 -24.60
N LEU A 182 -5.24 -15.98 -25.95
CA LEU A 182 -5.66 -14.82 -26.75
C LEU A 182 -7.06 -14.29 -26.36
N HIS A 183 -8.03 -15.18 -26.13
CA HIS A 183 -9.38 -14.76 -25.75
C HIS A 183 -9.41 -14.10 -24.36
N GLN A 184 -8.56 -14.55 -23.44
CA GLN A 184 -8.40 -13.95 -22.12
C GLN A 184 -7.72 -12.59 -22.18
N SER A 185 -6.78 -12.40 -23.14
CA SER A 185 -6.14 -11.11 -23.41
C SER A 185 -7.15 -10.05 -23.84
N GLU A 186 -8.13 -10.44 -24.68
CA GLU A 186 -9.21 -9.54 -25.11
C GLU A 186 -10.13 -9.16 -23.93
N LEU A 187 -10.46 -10.13 -23.08
CA LEU A 187 -11.25 -9.88 -21.86
C LEU A 187 -10.50 -9.00 -20.88
N PHE A 188 -9.18 -9.26 -20.67
CA PHE A 188 -8.33 -8.45 -19.84
C PHE A 188 -8.28 -7.00 -20.32
N ALA A 189 -8.03 -6.78 -21.63
CA ALA A 189 -7.95 -5.46 -22.19
C ALA A 189 -9.27 -4.67 -22.02
N THR A 190 -10.40 -5.34 -22.22
CA THR A 190 -11.72 -4.72 -22.04
C THR A 190 -11.99 -4.37 -20.57
N ALA A 191 -11.77 -5.31 -19.66
CA ALA A 191 -11.97 -5.10 -18.23
C ALA A 191 -11.00 -4.04 -17.65
N PHE A 192 -9.79 -3.99 -18.17
CA PHE A 192 -8.80 -2.97 -17.80
C PHE A 192 -9.27 -1.57 -18.23
N ASP A 193 -9.72 -1.42 -19.47
CA ASP A 193 -10.22 -0.14 -19.98
C ASP A 193 -11.46 0.36 -19.21
N GLU A 194 -12.33 -0.56 -18.79
CA GLU A 194 -13.50 -0.23 -17.96
C GLU A 194 -13.10 0.20 -16.54
N ALA A 195 -12.09 -0.46 -15.96
CA ALA A 195 -11.68 -0.20 -14.57
C ALA A 195 -10.80 1.05 -14.43
N PHE A 196 -9.92 1.31 -15.40
CA PHE A 196 -8.85 2.31 -15.28
C PHE A 196 -8.83 3.35 -16.41
N GLY A 197 -9.48 3.08 -17.52
CA GLY A 197 -9.41 3.91 -18.72
C GLY A 197 -8.35 3.43 -19.72
N LYS A 198 -8.48 3.89 -20.96
CA LYS A 198 -7.68 3.37 -22.11
C LYS A 198 -6.19 3.70 -22.03
N ASP A 199 -5.87 4.86 -21.50
CA ASP A 199 -4.52 5.40 -21.45
C ASP A 199 -3.94 5.35 -20.02
N ALA A 200 -4.48 4.47 -19.17
CA ALA A 200 -4.03 4.34 -17.81
C ALA A 200 -2.65 3.65 -17.74
N GLU A 201 -1.75 4.28 -17.00
CA GLU A 201 -0.46 3.73 -16.62
C GLU A 201 -0.42 3.57 -15.10
N MET A 202 0.16 2.48 -14.62
CA MET A 202 0.21 2.17 -13.20
C MET A 202 1.57 1.65 -12.77
N GLU A 203 1.98 2.05 -11.57
CA GLU A 203 3.14 1.45 -10.92
C GLU A 203 2.79 0.03 -10.42
N PRO A 204 3.69 -0.96 -10.60
CA PRO A 204 3.44 -2.35 -10.18
C PRO A 204 3.02 -2.50 -8.71
N LYS A 205 3.61 -1.72 -7.81
CA LYS A 205 3.30 -1.74 -6.36
C LYS A 205 1.84 -1.35 -6.04
N ASN A 206 1.20 -0.57 -6.92
CA ASN A 206 -0.20 -0.15 -6.76
C ASN A 206 -1.18 -1.22 -7.23
N MET A 207 -0.74 -2.20 -8.02
CA MET A 207 -1.57 -3.28 -8.53
C MET A 207 -1.63 -4.48 -7.57
N MET A 208 -0.50 -4.82 -6.94
CA MET A 208 -0.43 -5.94 -6.00
C MET A 208 0.73 -5.78 -5.00
N GLU A 209 0.68 -6.58 -3.92
CA GLU A 209 1.79 -6.66 -2.98
C GLU A 209 2.98 -7.38 -3.64
N LEU A 210 4.16 -6.75 -3.65
CA LEU A 210 5.34 -7.30 -4.33
C LEU A 210 6.40 -7.90 -3.39
N VAL A 211 6.36 -7.52 -2.11
CA VAL A 211 7.39 -7.91 -1.13
C VAL A 211 7.08 -9.24 -0.48
N LYS A 212 5.80 -9.51 -0.22
CA LYS A 212 5.33 -10.69 0.52
C LYS A 212 4.24 -11.41 -0.24
N TYR A 213 4.23 -12.75 -0.11
CA TYR A 213 3.08 -13.54 -0.47
C TYR A 213 2.10 -13.59 0.69
N LYS A 214 0.84 -13.30 0.41
CA LYS A 214 -0.23 -13.42 1.38
C LYS A 214 -1.32 -14.35 0.84
N VAL A 215 -1.46 -15.50 1.48
CA VAL A 215 -2.52 -16.46 1.18
C VAL A 215 -3.54 -16.38 2.31
N SER A 216 -4.80 -16.10 1.99
CA SER A 216 -5.83 -15.87 2.99
C SER A 216 -7.08 -16.66 2.72
N THR A 217 -7.67 -17.18 3.78
CA THR A 217 -9.04 -17.66 3.84
C THR A 217 -9.82 -16.77 4.82
N PRO A 218 -11.14 -16.88 4.95
CA PRO A 218 -11.89 -16.06 5.91
C PRO A 218 -11.36 -16.12 7.36
N ASN A 219 -10.73 -17.24 7.75
CA ASN A 219 -10.31 -17.48 9.13
C ASN A 219 -8.79 -17.63 9.31
N VAL A 220 -8.03 -17.71 8.22
CA VAL A 220 -6.57 -17.96 8.25
C VAL A 220 -5.87 -17.04 7.27
N SER A 221 -4.77 -16.46 7.70
CA SER A 221 -3.87 -15.69 6.84
C SER A 221 -2.44 -16.18 7.03
N ILE A 222 -1.80 -16.53 5.93
CA ILE A 222 -0.41 -16.98 5.85
C ILE A 222 0.36 -15.92 5.10
N SER A 223 1.41 -15.38 5.71
CA SER A 223 2.30 -14.41 5.07
C SER A 223 3.71 -15.00 4.99
N LEU A 224 4.28 -14.97 3.80
CA LEU A 224 5.58 -15.56 3.48
C LEU A 224 6.48 -14.49 2.84
N LYS A 225 7.78 -14.70 2.97
CA LYS A 225 8.74 -14.01 2.11
C LYS A 225 8.64 -14.54 0.68
N ARG A 226 9.01 -13.74 -0.30
CA ARG A 226 8.98 -14.13 -1.73
C ARG A 226 9.80 -15.38 -2.02
N GLU A 227 10.96 -15.51 -1.38
CA GLU A 227 11.87 -16.66 -1.54
C GLU A 227 11.23 -17.98 -1.06
N ALA A 228 10.33 -17.92 -0.08
CA ALA A 228 9.62 -19.07 0.49
C ALA A 228 8.29 -19.37 -0.19
N ALA A 229 7.98 -18.71 -1.30
CA ALA A 229 6.71 -18.90 -2.00
C ALA A 229 6.47 -20.33 -2.49
N HIS A 230 7.54 -21.07 -2.79
CA HIS A 230 7.49 -22.49 -3.22
C HIS A 230 7.12 -23.44 -2.09
N ASP A 231 7.20 -23.01 -0.83
CA ASP A 231 6.85 -23.84 0.33
C ASP A 231 5.35 -23.94 0.56
N VAL A 232 4.55 -23.14 -0.15
CA VAL A 232 3.09 -23.15 -0.05
C VAL A 232 2.48 -23.64 -1.36
N GLN A 233 1.60 -24.63 -1.27
CA GLN A 233 0.88 -25.19 -2.40
C GLN A 233 -0.62 -25.29 -2.08
N MET A 234 -1.44 -25.19 -3.11
CA MET A 234 -2.86 -25.49 -3.01
C MET A 234 -3.14 -26.84 -3.68
N ARG A 235 -3.77 -27.75 -2.95
CA ARG A 235 -4.16 -29.07 -3.46
C ARG A 235 -5.58 -29.41 -3.05
N THR A 236 -6.26 -30.14 -3.91
CA THR A 236 -7.57 -30.71 -3.60
C THR A 236 -7.36 -32.15 -3.14
N ILE A 237 -7.80 -32.48 -1.93
CA ILE A 237 -7.73 -33.81 -1.33
C ILE A 237 -9.17 -34.18 -0.99
N ASP A 238 -9.64 -35.30 -1.51
CA ASP A 238 -11.04 -35.78 -1.34
C ASP A 238 -12.10 -34.73 -1.67
N GLY A 239 -11.85 -33.92 -2.71
CA GLY A 239 -12.78 -32.85 -3.14
C GLY A 239 -12.73 -31.57 -2.31
N ILE A 240 -11.88 -31.49 -1.29
CA ILE A 240 -11.72 -30.33 -0.42
C ILE A 240 -10.39 -29.62 -0.76
N PRO A 241 -10.41 -28.29 -1.02
CA PRO A 241 -9.18 -27.54 -1.24
C PRO A 241 -8.42 -27.32 0.07
N TYR A 242 -7.12 -27.59 0.04
CA TYR A 242 -6.19 -27.39 1.16
C TYR A 242 -5.05 -26.46 0.76
N ILE A 243 -4.60 -25.68 1.72
CA ILE A 243 -3.33 -24.95 1.65
C ILE A 243 -2.31 -25.78 2.42
N LEU A 244 -1.32 -26.31 1.72
CA LEU A 244 -0.23 -27.09 2.28
C LEU A 244 1.00 -26.20 2.43
N VAL A 245 1.58 -26.24 3.61
CA VAL A 245 2.82 -25.53 3.92
C VAL A 245 3.91 -26.59 4.16
N ARG A 246 5.00 -26.48 3.43
CA ARG A 246 6.17 -27.33 3.62
C ARG A 246 6.81 -27.03 4.98
N ALA A 247 7.12 -28.05 5.73
CA ALA A 247 7.57 -27.94 7.12
C ALA A 247 8.83 -28.78 7.40
N ASP A 248 9.80 -28.75 6.47
CA ASP A 248 11.01 -29.53 6.57
C ASP A 248 11.89 -29.16 7.77
N ASP A 249 11.89 -27.86 8.11
CA ASP A 249 12.67 -27.29 9.21
C ASP A 249 11.97 -27.38 10.58
N GLY A 250 10.80 -27.99 10.64
CA GLY A 250 10.00 -28.15 11.85
C GLY A 250 8.81 -27.19 11.94
N VAL A 251 7.97 -27.41 12.93
CA VAL A 251 6.78 -26.61 13.21
C VAL A 251 6.77 -26.24 14.68
N GLU A 252 6.41 -25.01 14.98
CA GLU A 252 6.19 -24.54 16.33
C GLU A 252 4.74 -24.06 16.51
N LEU A 253 4.15 -24.38 17.63
CA LEU A 253 2.87 -23.84 18.05
C LEU A 253 3.05 -22.99 19.31
N ASN A 254 2.81 -21.70 19.20
CA ASN A 254 3.01 -20.74 20.30
C ASN A 254 4.43 -20.78 20.90
N GLY A 255 5.46 -20.99 20.06
CA GLY A 255 6.86 -21.11 20.47
C GLY A 255 7.25 -22.48 21.03
N ILE A 256 6.35 -23.47 20.98
CA ILE A 256 6.62 -24.83 21.40
C ILE A 256 6.88 -25.67 20.13
N PRO A 257 8.10 -26.27 19.97
CA PRO A 257 8.36 -27.12 18.84
C PRO A 257 7.46 -28.38 18.88
N LEU A 258 6.92 -28.71 17.72
CA LEU A 258 6.11 -29.91 17.55
C LEU A 258 6.99 -31.03 16.99
N ASP A 259 6.97 -32.17 17.65
CA ASP A 259 7.60 -33.38 17.10
C ASP A 259 6.90 -33.78 15.80
N ARG A 260 7.70 -34.20 14.81
CA ARG A 260 7.14 -34.72 13.56
C ARG A 260 6.27 -35.92 13.90
N VAL A 261 5.02 -35.93 13.44
CA VAL A 261 4.14 -37.08 13.60
C VAL A 261 4.81 -38.26 12.87
N PRO A 262 5.23 -39.33 13.59
CA PRO A 262 5.85 -40.48 12.94
C PRO A 262 4.79 -41.19 12.07
N GLY A 263 5.06 -41.34 10.79
CA GLY A 263 4.29 -42.22 9.92
C GLY A 263 2.99 -41.62 9.38
N GLY A 264 3.06 -40.43 8.84
CA GLY A 264 2.00 -39.92 7.94
C GLY A 264 1.97 -40.81 6.69
N THR A 265 0.81 -41.43 6.43
CA THR A 265 0.51 -42.14 5.19
C THR A 265 0.81 -41.20 4.03
N GLU A 266 1.64 -41.63 3.08
CA GLU A 266 1.86 -40.89 1.84
C GLU A 266 0.51 -40.63 1.18
N LEU A 267 0.16 -39.36 1.08
CA LEU A 267 -1.02 -38.93 0.34
C LEU A 267 -0.73 -39.20 -1.15
N GLN A 268 -1.37 -40.22 -1.70
CA GLN A 268 -1.34 -40.56 -3.12
C GLN A 268 -2.11 -39.54 -3.96
#